data_c4832e2ea50c3a85b26325cf378d0721
#
_entry.id   c4832e2ea50c3a85b26325cf378d0721
#
_cell.length_a   1.000
_cell.length_b   1.000
_cell.length_c   1.000
_cell.angle_alpha   90.00
_cell.angle_beta   90.00
_cell.angle_gamma   90.00
#
_symmetry.space_group_name_H-M   'P 1'
#
loop_
_entity.id
_entity.type
_entity.pdbx_description
1 polymer ?
#
loop_
_entity_poly.entity_id
_entity_poly.type
_entity_poly.pdbx_seq_one_letter_code
_entity_poly.pdbx_strand_id
1 'polypeptide(L)'
;MRRSKYILTALAAFLVSLSASAQSKSFSLGKWIELHNAILKELNRSYVDSLEVGRIEREGVDAMLEALDPYTVYVPEEEQEDFQMMLSNTYGGIGAVIYKPDVNGNVQINEPYAGSPAAKAGLRCGDEIETIDGETTHGLTSQQCSDKMRGKPGTQVVFRVKKLRGGPTWQAGEVVEIPVTRERIALPSIEYVDMINDQDGYVLMTKFTDGVGQGIRDAYNTLKKRGMKRLVLDLRSNGGGLLNEAVNIVSLFVPKGSVVVTSKGRLAGAEQVYKTTTDPIDLEIPIVVLVDSGSASASEIVSGALQDMDRATIIGTRTYGKGLVQSIRPLPYDGQLKVTTAKYYTPSGRCVQAIDYSHRNEDGSVGHIPDSLTHAFKTLHGRTVRDGGGITPDFEVKAHKYSRLTYSIVLNGIVDQYAMKYVREHEALPTVEDFHFDAYDDFVAFAKDKEFDYRSSARALFDEMKKVLAEDGLSETMSGELAAMEKSLDMDKETFLRLKKDEIVPFIEEEIAVRYWFQEAGIKVRLRTDDQLKEALTKPAISW
;
A
#
# COMPACT_ATOMS: atom_id res chain seq x y z
N MET A 1 7.23 -65.67 -13.55
CA MET A 1 5.82 -65.61 -13.18
C MET A 1 5.52 -65.10 -11.73
N ARG A 2 6.30 -65.47 -10.68
CA ARG A 2 6.01 -64.98 -9.30
C ARG A 2 6.22 -63.47 -9.10
N ARG A 3 7.25 -62.86 -9.67
CA ARG A 3 7.49 -61.39 -9.52
C ARG A 3 6.44 -60.48 -10.17
N SER A 4 5.83 -60.93 -11.27
CA SER A 4 4.77 -60.19 -11.96
C SER A 4 3.47 -60.12 -11.14
N LYS A 5 3.15 -61.16 -10.35
CA LYS A 5 1.97 -61.17 -9.48
C LYS A 5 2.10 -60.20 -8.32
N TYR A 6 3.26 -60.04 -7.72
CA TYR A 6 3.49 -59.07 -6.63
C TYR A 6 3.41 -57.63 -7.10
N ILE A 7 3.90 -57.34 -8.33
CA ILE A 7 3.78 -56.01 -8.92
C ILE A 7 2.30 -55.67 -9.21
N LEU A 8 1.53 -56.60 -9.74
CA LEU A 8 0.08 -56.39 -9.98
C LEU A 8 -0.70 -56.19 -8.69
N THR A 9 -0.35 -56.95 -7.63
CA THR A 9 -1.02 -56.82 -6.32
C THR A 9 -0.65 -55.49 -5.65
N ALA A 10 0.60 -55.04 -5.75
CA ALA A 10 1.01 -53.73 -5.23
C ALA A 10 0.37 -52.56 -6.00
N LEU A 11 0.23 -52.69 -7.33
CA LEU A 11 -0.47 -51.68 -8.15
C LEU A 11 -1.96 -51.61 -7.84
N ALA A 12 -2.61 -52.79 -7.65
CA ALA A 12 -4.02 -52.86 -7.25
C ALA A 12 -4.26 -52.30 -5.85
N ALA A 13 -3.38 -52.59 -4.88
CA ALA A 13 -3.43 -52.00 -3.53
C ALA A 13 -3.22 -50.49 -3.53
N PHE A 14 -2.31 -49.97 -4.37
CA PHE A 14 -2.08 -48.53 -4.54
C PHE A 14 -3.28 -47.84 -5.18
N LEU A 15 -3.93 -48.45 -6.19
CA LEU A 15 -5.13 -47.93 -6.82
C LEU A 15 -6.35 -47.94 -5.85
N VAL A 16 -6.48 -48.98 -5.02
CA VAL A 16 -7.54 -49.05 -3.98
C VAL A 16 -7.30 -47.99 -2.90
N SER A 17 -6.05 -47.75 -2.48
CA SER A 17 -5.75 -46.71 -1.49
C SER A 17 -6.02 -45.28 -2.01
N LEU A 18 -5.73 -45.02 -3.29
CA LEU A 18 -6.08 -43.77 -3.95
C LEU A 18 -7.59 -43.56 -4.06
N SER A 19 -8.32 -44.61 -4.40
CA SER A 19 -9.81 -44.59 -4.48
C SER A 19 -10.44 -44.35 -3.12
N ALA A 20 -9.95 -45.02 -2.06
CA ALA A 20 -10.43 -44.83 -0.70
C ALA A 20 -10.20 -43.42 -0.16
N SER A 21 -9.03 -42.79 -0.48
CA SER A 21 -8.73 -41.42 -0.08
C SER A 21 -9.60 -40.39 -0.79
N ALA A 22 -9.88 -40.58 -2.08
CA ALA A 22 -10.75 -39.71 -2.86
C ALA A 22 -12.22 -39.82 -2.39
N GLN A 23 -12.68 -41.03 -2.10
CA GLN A 23 -14.03 -41.30 -1.61
C GLN A 23 -14.25 -40.74 -0.20
N SER A 24 -13.22 -40.73 0.68
CA SER A 24 -13.28 -40.11 2.00
C SER A 24 -13.41 -38.59 1.95
N LYS A 25 -12.69 -37.91 1.04
CA LYS A 25 -12.77 -36.45 0.85
C LYS A 25 -14.12 -36.01 0.29
N SER A 26 -14.65 -36.71 -0.72
CA SER A 26 -15.96 -36.42 -1.31
C SER A 26 -17.08 -36.65 -0.30
N PHE A 27 -16.99 -37.70 0.49
CA PHE A 27 -17.94 -37.98 1.57
C PHE A 27 -17.89 -36.87 2.65
N SER A 28 -16.70 -36.44 3.05
CA SER A 28 -16.55 -35.37 4.03
C SER A 28 -17.17 -34.08 3.54
N LEU A 29 -16.94 -33.70 2.29
CA LEU A 29 -17.53 -32.49 1.69
C LEU A 29 -19.07 -32.57 1.68
N GLY A 30 -19.63 -33.68 1.18
CA GLY A 30 -21.09 -33.89 1.15
C GLY A 30 -21.73 -33.84 2.54
N LYS A 31 -21.11 -34.50 3.53
CA LYS A 31 -21.55 -34.48 4.93
C LYS A 31 -21.60 -33.03 5.48
N TRP A 32 -20.58 -32.24 5.25
CA TRP A 32 -20.54 -30.87 5.78
C TRP A 32 -21.55 -29.95 5.11
N ILE A 33 -21.78 -30.10 3.80
CA ILE A 33 -22.81 -29.33 3.06
C ILE A 33 -24.20 -29.68 3.64
N GLU A 34 -24.50 -30.98 3.83
CA GLU A 34 -25.79 -31.44 4.39
C GLU A 34 -25.99 -30.92 5.82
N LEU A 35 -24.96 -31.05 6.67
CA LEU A 35 -24.99 -30.58 8.06
C LEU A 35 -25.20 -29.07 8.15
N HIS A 36 -24.48 -28.28 7.34
CA HIS A 36 -24.62 -26.84 7.29
C HIS A 36 -26.06 -26.43 6.93
N ASN A 37 -26.60 -27.00 5.86
CA ASN A 37 -28.00 -26.78 5.46
C ASN A 37 -29.00 -27.15 6.56
N ALA A 38 -28.78 -28.26 7.28
CA ALA A 38 -29.65 -28.69 8.37
C ALA A 38 -29.58 -27.71 9.56
N ILE A 39 -28.40 -27.29 9.94
CA ILE A 39 -28.19 -26.28 11.01
C ILE A 39 -28.90 -24.98 10.67
N LEU A 40 -28.73 -24.46 9.46
CA LEU A 40 -29.31 -23.19 9.03
C LEU A 40 -30.85 -23.26 9.05
N LYS A 41 -31.43 -24.36 8.55
CA LYS A 41 -32.87 -24.57 8.59
C LYS A 41 -33.41 -24.64 10.02
N GLU A 42 -32.70 -25.33 10.92
CA GLU A 42 -33.12 -25.48 12.32
C GLU A 42 -32.98 -24.13 13.07
N LEU A 43 -31.92 -23.37 12.85
CA LEU A 43 -31.75 -22.03 13.40
C LEU A 43 -32.90 -21.11 12.96
N ASN A 44 -33.18 -21.05 11.67
CA ASN A 44 -34.26 -20.19 11.14
C ASN A 44 -35.67 -20.61 11.66
N ARG A 45 -35.86 -21.89 12.01
CA ARG A 45 -37.12 -22.39 12.54
C ARG A 45 -37.27 -22.18 14.05
N SER A 46 -36.18 -22.35 14.81
CA SER A 46 -36.27 -22.62 16.25
C SER A 46 -35.56 -21.62 17.12
N TYR A 47 -34.77 -20.70 16.52
CA TYR A 47 -34.10 -19.67 17.31
C TYR A 47 -35.14 -18.71 17.94
N VAL A 48 -34.83 -18.25 19.17
CA VAL A 48 -35.77 -17.47 19.99
C VAL A 48 -36.16 -16.14 19.38
N ASP A 49 -35.23 -15.49 18.68
CA ASP A 49 -35.45 -14.20 18.02
C ASP A 49 -35.48 -14.34 16.49
N SER A 50 -35.99 -13.32 15.81
CA SER A 50 -35.94 -13.23 14.35
C SER A 50 -34.49 -13.18 13.86
N LEU A 51 -34.12 -14.06 12.90
CA LEU A 51 -32.77 -14.14 12.35
C LEU A 51 -32.65 -13.36 11.03
N GLU A 52 -31.63 -12.52 10.96
CA GLU A 52 -31.13 -11.97 9.69
C GLU A 52 -30.18 -12.99 9.05
N VAL A 53 -30.75 -13.98 8.35
CA VAL A 53 -30.00 -15.11 7.79
C VAL A 53 -28.85 -14.66 6.91
N GLY A 54 -29.04 -13.62 6.08
CA GLY A 54 -28.00 -13.10 5.20
C GLY A 54 -26.77 -12.59 5.96
N ARG A 55 -26.98 -11.89 7.08
CA ARG A 55 -25.86 -11.41 7.92
C ARG A 55 -25.08 -12.55 8.55
N ILE A 56 -25.79 -13.53 9.13
CA ILE A 56 -25.15 -14.69 9.79
C ILE A 56 -24.37 -15.53 8.78
N GLU A 57 -24.95 -15.76 7.60
CA GLU A 57 -24.26 -16.49 6.52
C GLU A 57 -23.05 -15.75 6.02
N ARG A 58 -23.12 -14.42 5.87
CA ARG A 58 -21.97 -13.61 5.48
C ARG A 58 -20.83 -13.73 6.49
N GLU A 59 -21.10 -13.58 7.78
CA GLU A 59 -20.11 -13.76 8.86
C GLU A 59 -19.49 -15.17 8.83
N GLY A 60 -20.32 -16.20 8.58
CA GLY A 60 -19.87 -17.59 8.46
C GLY A 60 -18.96 -17.82 7.25
N VAL A 61 -19.32 -17.26 6.08
CA VAL A 61 -18.51 -17.32 4.86
C VAL A 61 -17.17 -16.61 5.07
N ASP A 62 -17.19 -15.41 5.62
CA ASP A 62 -15.97 -14.61 5.84
C ASP A 62 -15.03 -15.35 6.81
N ALA A 63 -15.52 -15.88 7.92
CA ALA A 63 -14.73 -16.69 8.86
C ALA A 63 -14.13 -17.96 8.21
N MET A 64 -14.89 -18.64 7.36
CA MET A 64 -14.41 -19.80 6.61
C MET A 64 -13.28 -19.45 5.65
N LEU A 65 -13.38 -18.32 4.96
CA LEU A 65 -12.37 -17.87 4.00
C LEU A 65 -11.11 -17.34 4.71
N GLU A 66 -11.27 -16.59 5.79
CA GLU A 66 -10.17 -16.09 6.62
C GLU A 66 -9.33 -17.23 7.24
N ALA A 67 -9.96 -18.38 7.51
CA ALA A 67 -9.25 -19.57 7.98
C ALA A 67 -8.24 -20.13 6.94
N LEU A 68 -8.32 -19.72 5.67
CA LEU A 68 -7.40 -20.14 4.61
C LEU A 68 -6.23 -19.14 4.50
N ASP A 69 -6.53 -17.92 4.11
CA ASP A 69 -5.57 -16.80 3.97
C ASP A 69 -6.36 -15.46 3.89
N PRO A 70 -5.72 -14.30 4.11
CA PRO A 70 -6.42 -13.00 4.10
C PRO A 70 -6.75 -12.48 2.69
N TYR A 71 -6.40 -13.19 1.63
CA TYR A 71 -6.59 -12.78 0.23
C TYR A 71 -7.77 -13.48 -0.43
N THR A 72 -8.22 -14.59 0.17
CA THR A 72 -9.39 -15.35 -0.28
C THR A 72 -10.64 -14.73 0.32
N VAL A 73 -11.42 -14.03 -0.51
CA VAL A 73 -12.57 -13.23 -0.07
C VAL A 73 -13.77 -13.43 -0.98
N TYR A 74 -14.96 -13.35 -0.40
CA TYR A 74 -16.24 -13.28 -1.10
C TYR A 74 -16.62 -11.83 -1.33
N VAL A 75 -16.99 -11.49 -2.56
CA VAL A 75 -17.47 -10.19 -2.98
C VAL A 75 -18.92 -10.34 -3.43
N PRO A 76 -19.90 -9.85 -2.66
CA PRO A 76 -21.30 -9.85 -3.06
C PRO A 76 -21.57 -8.81 -4.16
N GLU A 77 -22.78 -8.86 -4.76
CA GLU A 77 -23.18 -7.94 -5.83
C GLU A 77 -23.01 -6.46 -5.43
N GLU A 78 -23.46 -6.11 -4.24
CA GLU A 78 -23.41 -4.74 -3.72
C GLU A 78 -22.00 -4.16 -3.51
N GLU A 79 -20.97 -5.01 -3.38
CA GLU A 79 -19.57 -4.61 -3.21
C GLU A 79 -18.76 -4.67 -4.51
N GLN A 80 -19.38 -5.05 -5.63
CA GLN A 80 -18.65 -5.24 -6.90
C GLN A 80 -18.08 -3.95 -7.46
N GLU A 81 -18.77 -2.83 -7.31
CA GLU A 81 -18.28 -1.54 -7.82
C GLU A 81 -17.00 -1.13 -7.11
N ASP A 82 -16.95 -1.25 -5.78
CA ASP A 82 -15.74 -0.98 -4.99
C ASP A 82 -14.61 -1.97 -5.32
N PHE A 83 -14.95 -3.23 -5.56
CA PHE A 83 -13.98 -4.23 -5.96
C PHE A 83 -13.38 -3.93 -7.35
N GLN A 84 -14.20 -3.54 -8.32
CA GLN A 84 -13.73 -3.11 -9.65
C GLN A 84 -12.90 -1.83 -9.57
N MET A 85 -13.27 -0.88 -8.72
CA MET A 85 -12.48 0.32 -8.43
C MET A 85 -11.10 -0.05 -7.88
N MET A 86 -11.04 -1.00 -6.95
CA MET A 86 -9.77 -1.49 -6.40
C MET A 86 -8.87 -2.09 -7.50
N LEU A 87 -9.44 -2.83 -8.45
CA LEU A 87 -8.69 -3.47 -9.55
C LEU A 87 -8.25 -2.48 -10.64
N SER A 88 -9.15 -1.55 -11.02
CA SER A 88 -8.91 -0.61 -12.13
C SER A 88 -8.29 0.72 -11.70
N ASN A 89 -8.22 1.00 -10.40
CA ASN A 89 -7.83 2.30 -9.83
C ASN A 89 -8.68 3.47 -10.37
N THR A 90 -9.96 3.19 -10.71
CA THR A 90 -10.90 4.19 -11.22
C THR A 90 -12.17 4.20 -10.39
N TYR A 91 -12.77 5.36 -10.18
CA TYR A 91 -14.06 5.49 -9.51
C TYR A 91 -14.91 6.60 -10.15
N GLY A 92 -16.21 6.55 -9.93
CA GLY A 92 -17.10 7.64 -10.28
C GLY A 92 -17.14 8.70 -9.17
N GLY A 93 -16.85 9.97 -9.49
CA GLY A 93 -16.82 11.01 -8.47
C GLY A 93 -16.34 12.36 -8.98
N ILE A 94 -15.92 13.23 -8.04
CA ILE A 94 -15.51 14.60 -8.33
C ILE A 94 -13.99 14.77 -8.52
N GLY A 95 -13.18 13.82 -8.07
CA GLY A 95 -11.71 13.89 -8.19
C GLY A 95 -11.08 14.90 -7.25
N ALA A 96 -11.24 14.70 -5.95
CA ALA A 96 -10.60 15.51 -4.92
C ALA A 96 -10.26 14.66 -3.69
N VAL A 97 -9.17 15.01 -3.03
CA VAL A 97 -8.87 14.58 -1.66
C VAL A 97 -9.58 15.53 -0.72
N ILE A 98 -10.25 14.97 0.29
CA ILE A 98 -10.94 15.74 1.32
C ILE A 98 -10.26 15.58 2.67
N TYR A 99 -10.37 16.60 3.50
CA TYR A 99 -9.86 16.63 4.85
C TYR A 99 -10.99 16.98 5.82
N LYS A 100 -11.09 16.24 6.91
CA LYS A 100 -12.10 16.50 7.95
C LYS A 100 -11.45 16.29 9.32
N PRO A 101 -10.94 17.38 9.92
CA PRO A 101 -10.19 17.32 11.17
C PRO A 101 -11.03 16.92 12.38
N ASP A 102 -12.33 17.22 12.34
CA ASP A 102 -13.28 16.94 13.41
C ASP A 102 -14.64 16.55 12.80
N VAL A 103 -15.29 15.57 13.40
CA VAL A 103 -16.64 15.12 13.01
C VAL A 103 -17.66 16.24 13.11
N ASN A 104 -17.49 17.14 14.07
CA ASN A 104 -18.33 18.31 14.27
C ASN A 104 -17.93 19.53 13.43
N GLY A 105 -16.85 19.44 12.64
CA GLY A 105 -16.47 20.45 11.65
C GLY A 105 -17.08 20.17 10.29
N ASN A 106 -16.96 21.11 9.36
CA ASN A 106 -17.29 20.88 7.97
C ASN A 106 -16.13 20.16 7.26
N VAL A 107 -16.43 19.42 6.19
CA VAL A 107 -15.39 18.82 5.36
C VAL A 107 -14.72 19.90 4.49
N GLN A 108 -13.42 19.78 4.29
CA GLN A 108 -12.63 20.71 3.48
C GLN A 108 -12.04 19.99 2.28
N ILE A 109 -11.86 20.70 1.19
CA ILE A 109 -11.06 20.23 0.06
C ILE A 109 -9.58 20.32 0.47
N ASN A 110 -8.91 19.19 0.57
CA ASN A 110 -7.46 19.16 0.77
C ASN A 110 -6.74 19.41 -0.55
N GLU A 111 -7.17 18.70 -1.61
CA GLU A 111 -6.61 18.86 -2.94
C GLU A 111 -7.63 18.40 -4.00
N PRO A 112 -8.00 19.24 -4.97
CA PRO A 112 -8.65 18.76 -6.19
C PRO A 112 -7.58 18.22 -7.14
N TYR A 113 -7.76 17.03 -7.71
CA TYR A 113 -6.82 16.50 -8.70
C TYR A 113 -6.77 17.40 -9.94
N ALA A 114 -5.58 17.58 -10.50
CA ALA A 114 -5.39 18.38 -11.70
C ALA A 114 -6.32 17.91 -12.85
N GLY A 115 -7.09 18.83 -13.44
CA GLY A 115 -8.02 18.54 -14.52
C GLY A 115 -9.29 17.76 -14.12
N SER A 116 -9.50 17.48 -12.83
CA SER A 116 -10.69 16.79 -12.34
C SER A 116 -11.95 17.66 -12.43
N PRO A 117 -13.17 17.07 -12.31
CA PRO A 117 -14.41 17.82 -12.20
C PRO A 117 -14.41 18.86 -11.08
N ALA A 118 -13.84 18.51 -9.92
CA ALA A 118 -13.70 19.42 -8.79
C ALA A 118 -12.83 20.65 -9.15
N ALA A 119 -11.67 20.42 -9.77
CA ALA A 119 -10.77 21.48 -10.20
C ALA A 119 -11.39 22.37 -11.30
N LYS A 120 -12.07 21.77 -12.29
CA LYS A 120 -12.78 22.48 -13.37
C LYS A 120 -13.92 23.33 -12.83
N ALA A 121 -14.64 22.83 -11.83
CA ALA A 121 -15.73 23.57 -11.17
C ALA A 121 -15.23 24.70 -10.24
N GLY A 122 -13.92 24.83 -10.05
CA GLY A 122 -13.31 25.88 -9.26
C GLY A 122 -13.17 25.58 -7.78
N LEU A 123 -13.36 24.33 -7.34
CA LEU A 123 -12.98 23.92 -6.00
C LEU A 123 -11.44 24.02 -5.84
N ARG A 124 -11.01 24.49 -4.69
CA ARG A 124 -9.60 24.73 -4.36
C ARG A 124 -9.28 24.18 -2.97
N CYS A 125 -8.00 23.97 -2.73
CA CYS A 125 -7.52 23.63 -1.41
C CYS A 125 -8.02 24.63 -0.36
N GLY A 126 -8.53 24.13 0.75
CA GLY A 126 -9.05 24.88 1.86
C GLY A 126 -10.51 25.36 1.73
N ASP A 127 -11.15 25.14 0.60
CA ASP A 127 -12.58 25.39 0.48
C ASP A 127 -13.35 24.50 1.45
N GLU A 128 -14.26 25.09 2.23
CA GLU A 128 -15.03 24.41 3.26
C GLU A 128 -16.43 24.07 2.70
N ILE A 129 -16.77 22.79 2.68
CA ILE A 129 -18.05 22.30 2.17
C ILE A 129 -19.04 22.20 3.32
N GLU A 130 -20.02 23.09 3.35
CA GLU A 130 -21.09 23.14 4.35
C GLU A 130 -22.14 22.05 4.09
N THR A 131 -22.55 21.89 2.82
CA THR A 131 -23.55 20.88 2.43
C THR A 131 -23.17 20.16 1.14
N ILE A 132 -23.66 18.92 1.01
CA ILE A 132 -23.60 18.08 -0.21
C ILE A 132 -25.05 17.73 -0.56
N ASP A 133 -25.53 18.14 -1.74
CA ASP A 133 -26.93 17.98 -2.17
C ASP A 133 -27.95 18.46 -1.11
N GLY A 134 -27.63 19.57 -0.42
CA GLY A 134 -28.45 20.16 0.62
C GLY A 134 -28.32 19.54 2.02
N GLU A 135 -27.63 18.39 2.16
CA GLU A 135 -27.38 17.77 3.46
C GLU A 135 -26.08 18.31 4.08
N THR A 136 -26.12 18.63 5.37
CA THR A 136 -24.97 19.16 6.09
C THR A 136 -23.84 18.13 6.20
N THR A 137 -22.60 18.60 6.09
CA THR A 137 -21.41 17.77 6.34
C THR A 137 -21.05 17.69 7.83
N HIS A 138 -21.62 18.57 8.64
CA HIS A 138 -21.47 18.56 10.11
C HIS A 138 -22.05 17.27 10.70
N GLY A 139 -21.30 16.59 11.55
CA GLY A 139 -21.72 15.32 12.15
C GLY A 139 -21.45 14.07 11.30
N LEU A 140 -21.06 14.24 10.02
CA LEU A 140 -20.68 13.11 9.16
C LEU A 140 -19.20 12.75 9.35
N THR A 141 -18.86 11.49 9.15
CA THR A 141 -17.46 11.06 9.02
C THR A 141 -16.87 11.45 7.66
N SER A 142 -15.56 11.45 7.54
CA SER A 142 -14.87 11.66 6.25
C SER A 142 -15.34 10.66 5.18
N GLN A 143 -15.52 9.38 5.56
CA GLN A 143 -16.04 8.36 4.66
C GLN A 143 -17.46 8.67 4.18
N GLN A 144 -18.37 9.03 5.07
CA GLN A 144 -19.74 9.41 4.70
C GLN A 144 -19.80 10.62 3.74
N CYS A 145 -18.90 11.60 3.94
CA CYS A 145 -18.79 12.72 3.00
C CYS A 145 -18.26 12.23 1.64
N SER A 146 -17.24 11.35 1.63
CA SER A 146 -16.67 10.75 0.41
C SER A 146 -17.74 9.97 -0.37
N ASP A 147 -18.55 9.16 0.30
CA ASP A 147 -19.61 8.36 -0.32
C ASP A 147 -20.65 9.23 -1.02
N LYS A 148 -21.00 10.39 -0.41
CA LYS A 148 -21.90 11.37 -1.04
C LYS A 148 -21.29 12.07 -2.26
N MET A 149 -19.96 12.25 -2.29
CA MET A 149 -19.23 12.85 -3.41
C MET A 149 -19.05 11.87 -4.57
N ARG A 150 -18.99 10.58 -4.28
CA ARG A 150 -18.96 9.51 -5.28
C ARG A 150 -20.31 9.32 -5.93
N GLY A 151 -20.34 8.57 -7.03
CA GLY A 151 -21.55 8.16 -7.72
C GLY A 151 -21.34 7.99 -9.22
N LYS A 152 -22.41 7.61 -9.90
CA LYS A 152 -22.38 7.27 -11.33
C LYS A 152 -21.87 8.44 -12.18
N PRO A 153 -20.88 8.24 -13.05
CA PRO A 153 -20.43 9.25 -14.00
C PRO A 153 -21.57 9.85 -14.81
N GLY A 154 -21.55 11.17 -15.01
CA GLY A 154 -22.60 11.93 -15.67
C GLY A 154 -23.69 12.45 -14.72
N THR A 155 -23.77 12.01 -13.48
CA THR A 155 -24.68 12.57 -12.46
C THR A 155 -24.06 13.83 -11.86
N GLN A 156 -24.92 14.74 -11.37
CA GLN A 156 -24.49 15.98 -10.74
C GLN A 156 -24.59 15.88 -9.21
N VAL A 157 -23.69 16.56 -8.53
CA VAL A 157 -23.72 16.84 -7.09
C VAL A 157 -23.56 18.33 -6.89
N VAL A 158 -24.30 18.90 -5.94
CA VAL A 158 -24.27 20.34 -5.64
C VAL A 158 -23.65 20.56 -4.28
N PHE A 159 -22.59 21.35 -4.24
CA PHE A 159 -21.90 21.73 -3.00
C PHE A 159 -22.24 23.16 -2.62
N ARG A 160 -22.57 23.37 -1.35
CA ARG A 160 -22.54 24.70 -0.75
C ARG A 160 -21.18 24.89 -0.09
N VAL A 161 -20.41 25.83 -0.62
CA VAL A 161 -18.97 25.96 -0.34
C VAL A 161 -18.67 27.35 0.16
N LYS A 162 -18.03 27.43 1.33
CA LYS A 162 -17.40 28.67 1.80
C LYS A 162 -15.99 28.74 1.23
N LYS A 163 -15.78 29.72 0.37
CA LYS A 163 -14.52 29.89 -0.35
C LYS A 163 -13.42 30.38 0.57
N LEU A 164 -12.28 29.67 0.60
CA LEU A 164 -11.13 30.13 1.36
C LEU A 164 -10.50 31.39 0.74
N ARG A 165 -10.38 31.42 -0.57
CA ARG A 165 -9.72 32.49 -1.35
C ARG A 165 -10.67 33.10 -2.37
N GLY A 166 -10.42 34.35 -2.73
CA GLY A 166 -11.08 34.99 -3.85
C GLY A 166 -10.74 34.31 -5.18
N GLY A 167 -11.65 34.44 -6.14
CA GLY A 167 -11.51 33.92 -7.50
C GLY A 167 -12.13 34.87 -8.52
N PRO A 168 -12.20 34.48 -9.81
CA PRO A 168 -12.78 35.33 -10.85
C PRO A 168 -14.26 35.68 -10.63
N THR A 169 -15.01 34.82 -9.91
CA THR A 169 -16.45 34.90 -9.75
C THR A 169 -16.93 34.95 -8.29
N TRP A 170 -16.03 34.91 -7.30
CA TRP A 170 -16.35 34.97 -5.86
C TRP A 170 -15.26 35.68 -5.06
N GLN A 171 -15.61 36.10 -3.85
CA GLN A 171 -14.69 36.70 -2.88
C GLN A 171 -14.26 35.69 -1.80
N ALA A 172 -13.14 35.97 -1.12
CA ALA A 172 -12.73 35.18 0.03
C ALA A 172 -13.78 35.25 1.14
N GLY A 173 -14.15 34.11 1.72
CA GLY A 173 -15.21 33.97 2.75
C GLY A 173 -16.63 33.92 2.20
N GLU A 174 -16.84 34.14 0.90
CA GLU A 174 -18.15 34.00 0.27
C GLU A 174 -18.62 32.55 0.25
N VAL A 175 -19.93 32.36 0.47
CA VAL A 175 -20.60 31.06 0.39
C VAL A 175 -21.30 30.96 -0.94
N VAL A 176 -20.90 30.00 -1.77
CA VAL A 176 -21.43 29.81 -3.12
C VAL A 176 -21.92 28.37 -3.33
N GLU A 177 -22.90 28.21 -4.23
CA GLU A 177 -23.29 26.89 -4.69
C GLU A 177 -22.49 26.51 -5.94
N ILE A 178 -21.84 25.34 -5.89
CA ILE A 178 -21.01 24.82 -6.98
C ILE A 178 -21.56 23.47 -7.42
N PRO A 179 -22.21 23.39 -8.59
CA PRO A 179 -22.57 22.12 -9.19
C PRO A 179 -21.34 21.46 -9.82
N VAL A 180 -21.14 20.17 -9.51
CA VAL A 180 -20.06 19.37 -10.09
C VAL A 180 -20.66 18.14 -10.76
N THR A 181 -20.34 17.91 -12.02
CA THR A 181 -20.70 16.68 -12.73
C THR A 181 -19.67 15.61 -12.43
N ARG A 182 -20.12 14.48 -11.87
CA ARG A 182 -19.23 13.34 -11.59
C ARG A 182 -18.71 12.77 -12.90
N GLU A 183 -17.43 12.45 -12.94
CA GLU A 183 -16.76 11.78 -14.05
C GLU A 183 -16.14 10.46 -13.55
N ARG A 184 -15.67 9.64 -14.48
CA ARG A 184 -14.78 8.53 -14.14
C ARG A 184 -13.41 9.12 -13.82
N ILE A 185 -12.99 9.02 -12.56
CA ILE A 185 -11.70 9.47 -12.07
C ILE A 185 -10.73 8.29 -12.14
N ALA A 186 -9.65 8.43 -12.87
CA ALA A 186 -8.54 7.48 -12.88
C ALA A 186 -7.43 8.03 -11.98
N LEU A 187 -7.07 7.28 -10.96
CA LEU A 187 -5.90 7.61 -10.15
C LEU A 187 -4.64 7.16 -10.89
N PRO A 188 -3.62 8.01 -11.04
CA PRO A 188 -2.41 7.63 -11.74
C PRO A 188 -1.70 6.49 -10.99
N SER A 189 -1.31 5.44 -11.72
CA SER A 189 -0.48 4.36 -11.18
C SER A 189 1.01 4.67 -11.26
N ILE A 190 1.38 5.64 -12.08
CA ILE A 190 2.68 6.29 -12.12
C ILE A 190 2.44 7.71 -11.62
N GLU A 191 2.88 8.00 -10.40
CA GLU A 191 2.58 9.26 -9.73
C GLU A 191 3.61 10.35 -10.00
N TYR A 192 4.83 9.95 -10.38
CA TYR A 192 5.90 10.91 -10.63
C TYR A 192 6.91 10.39 -11.65
N VAL A 193 7.32 11.26 -12.56
CA VAL A 193 8.35 11.01 -13.59
C VAL A 193 9.19 12.26 -13.79
N ASP A 194 10.44 12.21 -13.35
CA ASP A 194 11.36 13.34 -13.56
C ASP A 194 12.84 12.90 -13.56
N MET A 195 13.72 13.75 -14.02
CA MET A 195 15.16 13.63 -13.78
C MET A 195 15.47 14.08 -12.36
N ILE A 196 16.14 13.22 -11.57
CA ILE A 196 16.58 13.57 -10.20
C ILE A 196 17.87 14.42 -10.26
N ASN A 197 18.69 14.15 -11.27
CA ASN A 197 19.90 14.88 -11.59
C ASN A 197 20.20 14.74 -13.10
N ASP A 198 21.35 15.17 -13.58
CA ASP A 198 21.70 15.15 -15.00
C ASP A 198 21.79 13.75 -15.62
N GLN A 199 21.81 12.68 -14.81
CA GLN A 199 22.02 11.31 -15.29
C GLN A 199 20.90 10.34 -14.90
N ASP A 200 20.24 10.56 -13.77
CA ASP A 200 19.30 9.62 -13.18
C ASP A 200 17.85 10.03 -13.44
N GLY A 201 17.13 9.20 -14.20
CA GLY A 201 15.69 9.30 -14.36
C GLY A 201 14.99 8.51 -13.27
N TYR A 202 13.93 9.07 -12.73
CA TYR A 202 13.15 8.48 -11.64
C TYR A 202 11.69 8.32 -12.05
N VAL A 203 11.13 7.15 -11.69
CA VAL A 203 9.72 6.82 -11.92
C VAL A 203 9.17 6.24 -10.62
N LEU A 204 8.19 6.92 -10.00
CA LEU A 204 7.42 6.41 -8.87
C LEU A 204 6.16 5.72 -9.38
N MET A 205 6.04 4.44 -9.11
CA MET A 205 4.90 3.62 -9.48
C MET A 205 4.26 2.98 -8.25
N THR A 206 2.98 3.27 -7.99
CA THR A 206 2.27 2.87 -6.77
C THR A 206 1.33 1.68 -6.96
N LYS A 207 0.99 1.31 -8.21
CA LYS A 207 0.06 0.20 -8.48
C LYS A 207 0.27 -0.42 -9.86
N PHE A 208 -0.03 -1.70 -9.99
CA PHE A 208 -0.02 -2.43 -11.27
C PHE A 208 -1.45 -2.51 -11.82
N THR A 209 -1.91 -1.44 -12.47
CA THR A 209 -3.20 -1.40 -13.17
C THR A 209 -3.02 -1.64 -14.65
N ASP A 210 -4.12 -1.89 -15.36
CA ASP A 210 -4.11 -2.10 -16.80
C ASP A 210 -3.43 -0.94 -17.55
N GLY A 211 -2.51 -1.27 -18.45
CA GLY A 211 -1.76 -0.33 -19.26
C GLY A 211 -0.55 0.34 -18.58
N VAL A 212 -0.25 0.05 -17.30
CA VAL A 212 0.90 0.68 -16.62
C VAL A 212 2.24 0.32 -17.27
N GLY A 213 2.37 -0.85 -17.88
CA GLY A 213 3.57 -1.23 -18.65
C GLY A 213 3.82 -0.29 -19.84
N GLN A 214 2.76 0.15 -20.53
CA GLN A 214 2.89 1.18 -21.55
C GLN A 214 3.26 2.54 -20.94
N GLY A 215 2.68 2.89 -19.80
CA GLY A 215 3.05 4.11 -19.06
C GLY A 215 4.54 4.15 -18.67
N ILE A 216 5.13 3.02 -18.22
CA ILE A 216 6.57 2.91 -17.95
C ILE A 216 7.40 3.08 -19.23
N ARG A 217 6.96 2.52 -20.36
CA ARG A 217 7.60 2.74 -21.67
C ARG A 217 7.62 4.21 -22.05
N ASP A 218 6.51 4.92 -21.87
CA ASP A 218 6.37 6.33 -22.21
C ASP A 218 7.20 7.22 -21.28
N ALA A 219 7.20 6.92 -19.99
CA ALA A 219 8.07 7.56 -18.99
C ALA A 219 9.54 7.35 -19.34
N TYR A 220 9.95 6.12 -19.63
CA TYR A 220 11.31 5.79 -20.08
C TYR A 220 11.72 6.62 -21.30
N ASN A 221 10.89 6.65 -22.33
CA ASN A 221 11.17 7.40 -23.57
C ASN A 221 11.30 8.91 -23.31
N THR A 222 10.50 9.45 -22.40
CA THR A 222 10.56 10.86 -21.99
C THR A 222 11.87 11.17 -21.26
N LEU A 223 12.25 10.35 -20.30
CA LEU A 223 13.50 10.51 -19.56
C LEU A 223 14.74 10.31 -20.44
N LYS A 224 14.69 9.35 -21.38
CA LYS A 224 15.79 9.08 -22.32
C LYS A 224 16.05 10.29 -23.25
N LYS A 225 14.99 10.96 -23.72
CA LYS A 225 15.11 12.22 -24.50
C LYS A 225 15.72 13.34 -23.71
N ARG A 226 15.56 13.33 -22.38
CA ARG A 226 16.15 14.31 -21.46
C ARG A 226 17.59 13.97 -21.02
N GLY A 227 18.15 12.88 -21.55
CA GLY A 227 19.55 12.50 -21.34
C GLY A 227 19.77 11.44 -20.25
N MET A 228 18.73 10.76 -19.78
CA MET A 228 18.84 9.72 -18.77
C MET A 228 19.90 8.67 -19.12
N LYS A 229 20.76 8.36 -18.16
CA LYS A 229 21.81 7.33 -18.23
C LYS A 229 21.52 6.13 -17.34
N ARG A 230 20.72 6.30 -16.28
CA ARG A 230 20.30 5.26 -15.33
C ARG A 230 18.82 5.48 -14.97
N LEU A 231 18.05 4.39 -14.92
CA LEU A 231 16.65 4.41 -14.50
C LEU A 231 16.56 4.00 -13.02
N VAL A 232 15.88 4.79 -12.21
CA VAL A 232 15.44 4.44 -10.86
C VAL A 232 13.93 4.19 -10.92
N LEU A 233 13.52 2.93 -10.73
CA LEU A 233 12.11 2.54 -10.62
C LEU A 233 11.77 2.35 -9.14
N ASP A 234 10.92 3.22 -8.61
CA ASP A 234 10.50 3.17 -7.22
C ASP A 234 9.20 2.38 -7.08
N LEU A 235 9.29 1.23 -6.40
CA LEU A 235 8.20 0.33 -6.06
C LEU A 235 7.95 0.29 -4.54
N ARG A 236 8.50 1.20 -3.77
CA ARG A 236 8.25 1.29 -2.33
C ARG A 236 6.76 1.54 -2.08
N SER A 237 6.22 0.87 -1.06
CA SER A 237 4.79 0.90 -0.71
C SER A 237 3.83 0.46 -1.82
N ASN A 238 4.33 -0.15 -2.90
CA ASN A 238 3.51 -0.67 -4.00
C ASN A 238 3.06 -2.10 -3.70
N GLY A 239 1.82 -2.28 -3.26
CA GLY A 239 1.22 -3.58 -2.91
C GLY A 239 0.98 -4.54 -4.11
N GLY A 240 1.36 -4.15 -5.32
CA GLY A 240 1.22 -4.97 -6.53
C GLY A 240 -0.01 -4.62 -7.37
N GLY A 241 -0.60 -5.65 -7.97
CA GLY A 241 -1.75 -5.57 -8.88
C GLY A 241 -1.70 -6.65 -9.95
N LEU A 242 -1.92 -6.29 -11.21
CA LEU A 242 -2.04 -7.22 -12.32
C LEU A 242 -0.69 -7.87 -12.66
N LEU A 243 -0.63 -9.20 -12.62
CA LEU A 243 0.56 -9.99 -12.94
C LEU A 243 1.04 -9.74 -14.38
N ASN A 244 0.11 -9.63 -15.34
CA ASN A 244 0.46 -9.40 -16.73
C ASN A 244 1.20 -8.06 -16.92
N GLU A 245 0.87 -7.04 -16.13
CA GLU A 245 1.57 -5.76 -16.18
C GLU A 245 3.00 -5.86 -15.62
N ALA A 246 3.23 -6.70 -14.61
CA ALA A 246 4.60 -7.00 -14.17
C ALA A 246 5.42 -7.66 -15.30
N VAL A 247 4.81 -8.61 -16.03
CA VAL A 247 5.44 -9.22 -17.23
C VAL A 247 5.71 -8.18 -18.31
N ASN A 248 4.77 -7.27 -18.56
CA ASN A 248 4.93 -6.19 -19.54
C ASN A 248 6.11 -5.27 -19.18
N ILE A 249 6.23 -4.87 -17.91
CA ILE A 249 7.34 -4.01 -17.44
C ILE A 249 8.68 -4.73 -17.58
N VAL A 250 8.79 -5.98 -17.13
CA VAL A 250 10.02 -6.76 -17.28
C VAL A 250 10.39 -6.93 -18.76
N SER A 251 9.38 -7.11 -19.66
CA SER A 251 9.59 -7.24 -21.10
C SER A 251 10.26 -6.02 -21.75
N LEU A 252 10.21 -4.86 -21.10
CA LEU A 252 10.87 -3.66 -21.61
C LEU A 252 12.40 -3.75 -21.56
N PHE A 253 12.94 -4.57 -20.65
CA PHE A 253 14.35 -4.52 -20.27
C PHE A 253 15.11 -5.84 -20.38
N VAL A 254 14.44 -6.94 -20.77
CA VAL A 254 15.06 -8.25 -20.93
C VAL A 254 14.70 -8.86 -22.27
N PRO A 255 15.49 -9.82 -22.79
CA PRO A 255 15.22 -10.43 -24.10
C PRO A 255 13.84 -11.07 -24.19
N LYS A 256 13.22 -10.99 -25.34
CA LYS A 256 11.94 -11.66 -25.64
C LYS A 256 12.04 -13.18 -25.44
N GLY A 257 11.02 -13.76 -24.82
CA GLY A 257 10.96 -15.19 -24.50
C GLY A 257 11.57 -15.57 -23.14
N SER A 258 12.14 -14.61 -22.40
CA SER A 258 12.66 -14.82 -21.05
C SER A 258 11.52 -15.18 -20.09
N VAL A 259 11.75 -16.14 -19.20
CA VAL A 259 10.79 -16.50 -18.14
C VAL A 259 10.80 -15.40 -17.09
N VAL A 260 9.64 -14.81 -16.82
CA VAL A 260 9.45 -13.77 -15.79
C VAL A 260 8.99 -14.38 -14.48
N VAL A 261 7.99 -15.24 -14.55
CA VAL A 261 7.40 -15.88 -13.37
C VAL A 261 6.71 -17.19 -13.78
N THR A 262 6.73 -18.18 -12.89
CA THR A 262 5.99 -19.44 -13.05
C THR A 262 4.97 -19.54 -11.93
N SER A 263 3.69 -19.76 -12.23
CA SER A 263 2.67 -20.07 -11.24
C SER A 263 2.42 -21.56 -11.17
N LYS A 264 2.29 -22.12 -9.95
CA LYS A 264 2.03 -23.56 -9.72
C LYS A 264 0.85 -23.70 -8.76
N GLY A 265 -0.22 -24.29 -9.25
CA GLY A 265 -1.41 -24.62 -8.48
C GLY A 265 -1.42 -26.06 -8.01
N ARG A 266 -2.44 -26.42 -7.21
CA ARG A 266 -2.62 -27.77 -6.65
C ARG A 266 -2.99 -28.83 -7.71
N LEU A 267 -3.69 -28.43 -8.74
CA LEU A 267 -4.18 -29.35 -9.77
C LEU A 267 -3.06 -29.72 -10.75
N ALA A 268 -3.03 -30.96 -11.17
CA ALA A 268 -2.11 -31.41 -12.22
C ALA A 268 -2.36 -30.59 -13.49
N GLY A 269 -1.28 -30.05 -14.10
CA GLY A 269 -1.37 -29.16 -15.27
C GLY A 269 -1.72 -27.72 -14.97
N ALA A 270 -1.85 -27.32 -13.69
CA ALA A 270 -2.10 -25.94 -13.28
C ALA A 270 -0.79 -25.08 -13.21
N GLU A 271 0.29 -25.57 -13.83
CA GLU A 271 1.51 -24.78 -13.97
C GLU A 271 1.38 -23.87 -15.18
N GLN A 272 1.65 -22.57 -14.99
CA GLN A 272 1.67 -21.58 -16.06
C GLN A 272 2.96 -20.79 -16.02
N VAL A 273 3.67 -20.77 -17.14
CA VAL A 273 4.93 -20.05 -17.32
C VAL A 273 4.64 -18.75 -18.08
N TYR A 274 4.91 -17.62 -17.44
CA TYR A 274 4.77 -16.31 -18.05
C TYR A 274 6.13 -15.85 -18.57
N LYS A 275 6.17 -15.50 -19.86
CA LYS A 275 7.38 -15.07 -20.54
C LYS A 275 7.21 -13.68 -21.13
N THR A 276 8.32 -13.00 -21.33
CA THR A 276 8.35 -11.74 -22.09
C THR A 276 7.85 -11.95 -23.51
N THR A 277 6.98 -11.05 -23.98
CA THR A 277 6.28 -11.21 -25.27
C THR A 277 6.70 -10.20 -26.33
N THR A 278 7.27 -9.07 -25.92
CA THR A 278 7.70 -7.98 -26.81
C THR A 278 9.21 -7.89 -26.90
N ASP A 279 9.70 -7.26 -27.96
CA ASP A 279 11.11 -6.91 -28.04
C ASP A 279 11.42 -5.81 -27.00
N PRO A 280 12.57 -5.88 -26.32
CA PRO A 280 12.96 -4.92 -25.29
C PRO A 280 13.21 -3.53 -25.90
N ILE A 281 13.03 -2.48 -25.08
CA ILE A 281 13.35 -1.10 -25.47
C ILE A 281 14.80 -0.75 -25.21
N ASP A 282 15.39 -1.35 -24.17
CA ASP A 282 16.80 -1.15 -23.82
C ASP A 282 17.31 -2.31 -22.95
N LEU A 283 18.33 -3.00 -23.42
CA LEU A 283 18.98 -4.11 -22.71
C LEU A 283 20.16 -3.66 -21.84
N GLU A 284 20.63 -2.43 -22.03
CA GLU A 284 21.91 -1.98 -21.48
C GLU A 284 21.78 -0.92 -20.40
N ILE A 285 20.68 -0.12 -20.40
CA ILE A 285 20.54 0.94 -19.42
C ILE A 285 20.62 0.39 -18.00
N PRO A 286 21.48 0.97 -17.12
CA PRO A 286 21.52 0.57 -15.72
C PRO A 286 20.17 0.83 -15.05
N ILE A 287 19.68 -0.15 -14.28
CA ILE A 287 18.39 -0.08 -13.56
C ILE A 287 18.61 -0.28 -12.07
N VAL A 288 18.06 0.60 -11.28
CA VAL A 288 17.89 0.47 -9.84
C VAL A 288 16.40 0.33 -9.54
N VAL A 289 16.02 -0.65 -8.73
CA VAL A 289 14.64 -0.80 -8.24
C VAL A 289 14.65 -0.56 -6.74
N LEU A 290 13.93 0.47 -6.29
CA LEU A 290 13.72 0.74 -4.87
C LEU A 290 12.56 -0.10 -4.35
N VAL A 291 12.76 -0.76 -3.21
CA VAL A 291 11.75 -1.62 -2.58
C VAL A 291 11.72 -1.44 -1.06
N ASP A 292 10.57 -1.74 -0.46
CA ASP A 292 10.39 -1.77 0.99
C ASP A 292 9.44 -2.89 1.42
N SER A 293 9.11 -2.93 2.71
CA SER A 293 8.17 -3.93 3.26
C SER A 293 6.73 -3.78 2.74
N GLY A 294 6.38 -2.67 2.09
CA GLY A 294 5.10 -2.46 1.39
C GLY A 294 5.13 -2.96 -0.07
N SER A 295 6.31 -3.23 -0.63
CA SER A 295 6.46 -3.80 -1.97
C SER A 295 6.01 -5.25 -1.99
N ALA A 296 4.89 -5.58 -2.64
CA ALA A 296 4.29 -6.90 -2.59
C ALA A 296 3.83 -7.41 -3.96
N SER A 297 3.69 -8.74 -4.10
CA SER A 297 3.03 -9.39 -5.26
C SER A 297 3.68 -9.01 -6.60
N ALA A 298 3.00 -8.25 -7.48
CA ALA A 298 3.53 -7.84 -8.79
C ALA A 298 4.85 -7.04 -8.67
N SER A 299 5.02 -6.24 -7.60
CA SER A 299 6.29 -5.56 -7.30
C SER A 299 7.41 -6.56 -7.04
N GLU A 300 7.09 -7.68 -6.36
CA GLU A 300 8.06 -8.74 -6.10
C GLU A 300 8.34 -9.58 -7.35
N ILE A 301 7.38 -9.68 -8.28
CA ILE A 301 7.61 -10.30 -9.58
C ILE A 301 8.61 -9.46 -10.39
N VAL A 302 8.41 -8.13 -10.47
CA VAL A 302 9.33 -7.24 -11.21
C VAL A 302 10.70 -7.23 -10.56
N SER A 303 10.79 -6.92 -9.26
CA SER A 303 12.08 -6.84 -8.56
C SER A 303 12.81 -8.19 -8.53
N GLY A 304 12.08 -9.28 -8.25
CA GLY A 304 12.64 -10.64 -8.22
C GLY A 304 13.08 -11.15 -9.59
N ALA A 305 12.31 -10.90 -10.65
CA ALA A 305 12.69 -11.30 -12.00
C ALA A 305 13.94 -10.53 -12.49
N LEU A 306 13.95 -9.21 -12.30
CA LEU A 306 15.11 -8.39 -12.69
C LEU A 306 16.36 -8.72 -11.85
N GLN A 307 16.21 -9.05 -10.56
CA GLN A 307 17.29 -9.51 -9.70
C GLN A 307 17.83 -10.87 -10.16
N ASP A 308 16.95 -11.85 -10.40
CA ASP A 308 17.34 -13.21 -10.78
C ASP A 308 18.00 -13.27 -12.17
N MET A 309 17.63 -12.36 -13.06
CA MET A 309 18.26 -12.21 -14.37
C MET A 309 19.50 -11.29 -14.35
N ASP A 310 19.93 -10.83 -13.18
CA ASP A 310 21.03 -9.87 -13.00
C ASP A 310 20.87 -8.59 -13.86
N ARG A 311 19.61 -8.15 -14.05
CA ARG A 311 19.27 -7.02 -14.92
C ARG A 311 19.10 -5.70 -14.18
N ALA A 312 18.82 -5.74 -12.87
CA ALA A 312 18.71 -4.57 -12.03
C ALA A 312 19.36 -4.79 -10.67
N THR A 313 19.75 -3.68 -10.04
CA THR A 313 20.15 -3.64 -8.63
C THR A 313 18.92 -3.33 -7.79
N ILE A 314 18.62 -4.18 -6.81
CA ILE A 314 17.52 -4.00 -5.89
C ILE A 314 18.04 -3.34 -4.62
N ILE A 315 17.45 -2.21 -4.22
CA ILE A 315 17.91 -1.39 -3.09
C ILE A 315 16.72 -1.06 -2.18
N GLY A 316 16.95 -1.01 -0.87
CA GLY A 316 15.95 -0.65 0.12
C GLY A 316 15.88 -1.65 1.26
N THR A 317 14.70 -2.08 1.64
CA THR A 317 14.49 -3.11 2.66
C THR A 317 13.79 -4.32 2.07
N ARG A 318 13.84 -5.47 2.78
CA ARG A 318 13.18 -6.71 2.37
C ARG A 318 11.70 -6.46 2.05
N THR A 319 11.21 -7.02 0.95
CA THR A 319 9.83 -6.89 0.50
C THR A 319 8.86 -7.69 1.36
N TYR A 320 7.55 -7.52 1.12
CA TYR A 320 6.48 -8.12 1.92
C TYR A 320 6.49 -9.64 1.96
N GLY A 321 6.80 -10.31 0.85
CA GLY A 321 6.76 -11.76 0.75
C GLY A 321 5.39 -12.36 0.43
N LYS A 322 4.64 -11.76 -0.52
CA LYS A 322 3.38 -12.30 -1.02
C LYS A 322 3.62 -13.09 -2.30
N GLY A 323 3.79 -14.41 -2.16
CA GLY A 323 4.00 -15.35 -3.26
C GLY A 323 2.73 -16.12 -3.69
N LEU A 324 1.54 -15.59 -3.40
CA LEU A 324 0.26 -16.22 -3.69
C LEU A 324 -0.45 -15.54 -4.87
N VAL A 325 -1.07 -16.36 -5.73
CA VAL A 325 -1.85 -15.91 -6.89
C VAL A 325 -3.32 -16.12 -6.62
N GLN A 326 -4.12 -15.05 -6.73
CA GLN A 326 -5.57 -15.12 -6.63
C GLN A 326 -6.20 -15.18 -8.03
N SER A 327 -7.29 -15.94 -8.13
CA SER A 327 -8.18 -15.95 -9.30
C SER A 327 -9.59 -15.56 -8.87
N ILE A 328 -10.28 -14.80 -9.73
CA ILE A 328 -11.67 -14.43 -9.52
C ILE A 328 -12.54 -15.51 -10.16
N ARG A 329 -13.52 -16.02 -9.42
CA ARG A 329 -14.50 -17.02 -9.85
C ARG A 329 -15.90 -16.46 -9.68
N PRO A 330 -16.74 -16.46 -10.73
CA PRO A 330 -18.13 -16.05 -10.60
C PRO A 330 -18.90 -17.05 -9.71
N LEU A 331 -19.78 -16.52 -8.91
CA LEU A 331 -20.71 -17.26 -8.08
C LEU A 331 -22.17 -16.92 -8.47
N PRO A 332 -23.17 -17.73 -8.05
CA PRO A 332 -24.58 -17.35 -8.18
C PRO A 332 -24.89 -15.98 -7.55
N TYR A 333 -25.99 -15.36 -7.99
CA TYR A 333 -26.46 -14.06 -7.53
C TYR A 333 -25.42 -12.95 -7.72
N ASP A 334 -24.77 -12.97 -8.89
CA ASP A 334 -23.73 -12.01 -9.29
C ASP A 334 -22.57 -11.84 -8.30
N GLY A 335 -22.44 -12.77 -7.33
CA GLY A 335 -21.32 -12.81 -6.40
C GLY A 335 -20.02 -13.23 -7.09
N GLN A 336 -18.90 -12.89 -6.48
CA GLN A 336 -17.56 -13.30 -6.92
C GLN A 336 -16.76 -13.87 -5.76
N LEU A 337 -15.98 -14.91 -6.02
CA LEU A 337 -14.99 -15.45 -5.11
C LEU A 337 -13.59 -15.14 -5.64
N LYS A 338 -12.87 -14.29 -4.94
CA LYS A 338 -11.42 -14.12 -5.15
C LYS A 338 -10.74 -15.17 -4.30
N VAL A 339 -10.12 -16.17 -4.93
CA VAL A 339 -9.55 -17.34 -4.23
C VAL A 339 -8.10 -17.55 -4.60
N THR A 340 -7.26 -17.87 -3.62
CA THR A 340 -5.87 -18.25 -3.82
C THR A 340 -5.80 -19.62 -4.50
N THR A 341 -5.25 -19.66 -5.73
CA THR A 341 -5.22 -20.84 -6.59
C THR A 341 -3.82 -21.38 -6.87
N ALA A 342 -2.78 -20.57 -6.66
CA ALA A 342 -1.41 -20.95 -6.97
C ALA A 342 -0.39 -20.19 -6.11
N LYS A 343 0.84 -20.71 -6.07
CA LYS A 343 2.05 -19.97 -5.66
C LYS A 343 2.84 -19.59 -6.90
N TYR A 344 3.59 -18.48 -6.85
CA TYR A 344 4.47 -18.11 -7.93
C TYR A 344 5.95 -18.21 -7.56
N TYR A 345 6.74 -18.42 -8.60
CA TYR A 345 8.17 -18.66 -8.53
C TYR A 345 8.89 -17.75 -9.51
N THR A 346 9.93 -17.07 -9.07
CA THR A 346 10.77 -16.20 -9.90
C THR A 346 11.62 -17.01 -10.87
N PRO A 347 12.37 -16.39 -11.80
CA PRO A 347 13.19 -17.12 -12.79
C PRO A 347 14.19 -18.09 -12.19
N SER A 348 14.77 -17.81 -11.03
CA SER A 348 15.67 -18.72 -10.33
C SER A 348 14.97 -19.96 -9.75
N GLY A 349 13.63 -19.98 -9.71
CA GLY A 349 12.80 -21.04 -9.14
C GLY A 349 12.46 -20.85 -7.67
N ARG A 350 12.87 -19.76 -7.03
CA ARG A 350 12.51 -19.45 -5.63
C ARG A 350 11.08 -18.95 -5.51
N CYS A 351 10.41 -19.36 -4.41
CA CYS A 351 9.11 -18.81 -4.00
C CYS A 351 9.33 -17.71 -2.97
N VAL A 352 8.76 -16.54 -3.20
CA VAL A 352 8.93 -15.37 -2.30
C VAL A 352 8.00 -15.39 -1.10
N GLN A 353 7.05 -16.35 -1.00
CA GLN A 353 6.08 -16.42 0.08
C GLN A 353 6.76 -16.47 1.44
N ALA A 354 6.50 -15.47 2.28
CA ALA A 354 7.12 -15.33 3.61
C ALA A 354 6.26 -15.90 4.74
N ILE A 355 4.94 -15.89 4.59
CA ILE A 355 4.00 -16.31 5.63
C ILE A 355 3.45 -17.69 5.30
N ASP A 356 3.50 -18.62 6.27
CA ASP A 356 2.93 -19.96 6.11
C ASP A 356 1.49 -20.00 6.62
N TYR A 357 0.53 -19.77 5.74
CA TYR A 357 -0.90 -19.87 6.04
C TYR A 357 -1.39 -21.31 6.21
N SER A 358 -0.59 -22.32 5.84
CA SER A 358 -0.98 -23.72 5.97
C SER A 358 -0.81 -24.27 7.38
N HIS A 359 -0.02 -23.61 8.22
CA HIS A 359 0.19 -23.93 9.62
C HIS A 359 -0.14 -22.72 10.49
N ARG A 360 -1.16 -22.88 11.34
CA ARG A 360 -1.54 -21.87 12.32
C ARG A 360 -1.09 -22.28 13.70
N ASN A 361 -0.68 -21.30 14.50
CA ASN A 361 -0.42 -21.48 15.92
C ASN A 361 -1.70 -21.78 16.69
N GLU A 362 -1.59 -22.20 17.94
CA GLU A 362 -2.75 -22.50 18.81
C GLU A 362 -3.67 -21.28 19.02
N ASP A 363 -3.13 -20.07 18.96
CA ASP A 363 -3.87 -18.79 19.04
C ASP A 363 -4.46 -18.33 17.71
N GLY A 364 -4.33 -19.14 16.63
CA GLY A 364 -4.81 -18.83 15.28
C GLY A 364 -3.89 -17.94 14.46
N SER A 365 -2.81 -17.40 15.04
CA SER A 365 -1.82 -16.59 14.32
C SER A 365 -1.03 -17.43 13.30
N VAL A 366 -0.43 -16.75 12.32
CA VAL A 366 0.44 -17.37 11.31
C VAL A 366 1.86 -16.84 11.46
N GLY A 367 2.83 -17.73 11.28
CA GLY A 367 4.25 -17.40 11.39
C GLY A 367 4.90 -17.05 10.06
N HIS A 368 5.98 -16.29 10.13
CA HIS A 368 6.92 -16.19 9.01
C HIS A 368 7.72 -17.48 8.87
N ILE A 369 8.08 -17.83 7.63
CA ILE A 369 9.00 -18.93 7.36
C ILE A 369 10.36 -18.55 7.99
N PRO A 370 10.88 -19.32 8.96
CA PRO A 370 12.16 -19.02 9.57
C PRO A 370 13.29 -19.03 8.56
N ASP A 371 14.28 -18.15 8.70
CA ASP A 371 15.44 -18.08 7.80
C ASP A 371 16.19 -19.43 7.71
N SER A 372 16.16 -20.26 8.77
CA SER A 372 16.73 -21.61 8.80
C SER A 372 16.06 -22.62 7.86
N LEU A 373 14.82 -22.35 7.45
CA LEU A 373 14.03 -23.18 6.52
C LEU A 373 14.06 -22.64 5.08
N THR A 374 14.75 -21.52 4.84
CA THR A 374 14.90 -20.96 3.49
C THR A 374 15.96 -21.70 2.71
N HIS A 375 15.76 -21.79 1.38
CA HIS A 375 16.70 -22.44 0.46
C HIS A 375 17.47 -21.39 -0.37
N ALA A 376 18.68 -21.72 -0.72
CA ALA A 376 19.52 -20.89 -1.57
C ALA A 376 19.32 -21.23 -3.06
N PHE A 377 19.15 -20.20 -3.87
CA PHE A 377 19.05 -20.27 -5.33
C PHE A 377 20.15 -19.43 -5.95
N LYS A 378 20.29 -19.52 -7.27
CA LYS A 378 21.28 -18.77 -8.02
C LYS A 378 20.62 -17.88 -9.07
N THR A 379 21.07 -16.64 -9.18
CA THR A 379 20.77 -15.76 -10.30
C THR A 379 21.45 -16.26 -11.58
N LEU A 380 21.13 -15.63 -12.70
CA LEU A 380 21.70 -15.99 -14.00
C LEU A 380 23.25 -16.05 -14.00
N HIS A 381 23.90 -15.11 -13.31
CA HIS A 381 25.37 -15.04 -13.19
C HIS A 381 25.92 -15.57 -11.86
N GLY A 382 25.11 -16.33 -11.10
CA GLY A 382 25.55 -17.11 -9.97
C GLY A 382 25.56 -16.42 -8.61
N ARG A 383 24.99 -15.21 -8.47
CA ARG A 383 24.75 -14.58 -7.16
C ARG A 383 23.78 -15.45 -6.34
N THR A 384 23.94 -15.45 -5.03
CA THR A 384 23.06 -16.23 -4.15
C THR A 384 21.86 -15.40 -3.73
N VAL A 385 20.66 -15.94 -3.96
CA VAL A 385 19.37 -15.41 -3.51
C VAL A 385 18.62 -16.49 -2.71
N ARG A 386 17.64 -16.11 -1.89
CA ARG A 386 16.90 -17.05 -1.03
C ARG A 386 15.40 -16.95 -1.26
N ASP A 387 14.68 -18.02 -0.94
CA ASP A 387 13.22 -18.09 -0.88
C ASP A 387 12.67 -17.74 0.52
N GLY A 388 11.36 -17.87 0.70
CA GLY A 388 10.69 -17.88 2.01
C GLY A 388 10.63 -16.55 2.77
N GLY A 389 11.06 -15.44 2.19
CA GLY A 389 11.13 -14.18 2.92
C GLY A 389 10.98 -12.92 2.07
N GLY A 390 10.24 -12.96 0.96
CA GLY A 390 10.19 -11.85 0.01
C GLY A 390 11.48 -11.71 -0.80
N ILE A 391 11.66 -10.56 -1.41
CA ILE A 391 12.88 -10.19 -2.13
C ILE A 391 13.82 -9.47 -1.15
N THR A 392 14.98 -10.06 -0.89
CA THR A 392 16.05 -9.41 -0.15
C THR A 392 16.80 -8.47 -1.11
N PRO A 393 16.95 -7.19 -0.80
CA PRO A 393 17.66 -6.26 -1.67
C PRO A 393 19.15 -6.62 -1.78
N ASP A 394 19.78 -6.21 -2.88
CA ASP A 394 21.24 -6.36 -3.08
C ASP A 394 22.02 -5.43 -2.16
N PHE A 395 21.44 -4.25 -1.88
CA PHE A 395 21.94 -3.30 -0.89
C PHE A 395 20.80 -2.93 0.08
N GLU A 396 20.95 -3.32 1.33
CA GLU A 396 19.99 -2.95 2.37
C GLU A 396 20.21 -1.48 2.77
N VAL A 397 19.19 -0.66 2.56
CA VAL A 397 19.15 0.75 2.98
C VAL A 397 17.86 0.96 3.76
N LYS A 398 17.99 1.17 5.07
CA LYS A 398 16.85 1.35 5.94
C LYS A 398 16.20 2.71 5.70
N ALA A 399 14.86 2.74 5.75
CA ALA A 399 14.14 4.00 5.75
C ALA A 399 14.51 4.84 6.99
N HIS A 400 14.40 6.14 6.85
CA HIS A 400 14.58 7.06 7.98
C HIS A 400 13.62 6.69 9.12
N LYS A 401 14.15 6.59 10.33
CA LYS A 401 13.35 6.29 11.51
C LYS A 401 12.97 7.59 12.23
N TYR A 402 11.77 8.04 11.98
CA TYR A 402 11.23 9.21 12.64
C TYR A 402 11.01 8.98 14.15
N SER A 403 11.08 10.05 14.91
CA SER A 403 10.77 10.03 16.34
C SER A 403 9.27 9.84 16.59
N ARG A 404 8.93 9.34 17.76
CA ARG A 404 7.53 9.19 18.20
C ARG A 404 6.76 10.51 18.15
N LEU A 405 7.42 11.62 18.49
CA LEU A 405 6.87 12.96 18.37
C LEU A 405 6.46 13.26 16.92
N THR A 406 7.38 13.07 15.97
CA THR A 406 7.12 13.33 14.54
C THR A 406 5.96 12.49 14.04
N TYR A 407 5.93 11.19 14.36
CA TYR A 407 4.78 10.33 14.08
C TYR A 407 3.48 10.87 14.66
N SER A 408 3.50 11.29 15.94
CA SER A 408 2.30 11.79 16.60
C SER A 408 1.78 13.07 15.95
N ILE A 409 2.66 14.00 15.60
CA ILE A 409 2.30 15.25 14.92
C ILE A 409 1.66 14.99 13.55
N VAL A 410 2.25 14.10 12.76
CA VAL A 410 1.74 13.75 11.42
C VAL A 410 0.40 13.00 11.54
N LEU A 411 0.32 11.95 12.38
CA LEU A 411 -0.89 11.15 12.53
C LEU A 411 -2.09 11.92 13.10
N ASN A 412 -1.83 12.92 13.96
CA ASN A 412 -2.89 13.79 14.48
C ASN A 412 -3.20 14.98 13.54
N GLY A 413 -2.65 14.99 12.33
CA GLY A 413 -2.93 15.99 11.30
C GLY A 413 -2.51 17.42 11.68
N ILE A 414 -1.52 17.57 12.58
CA ILE A 414 -1.08 18.91 13.02
C ILE A 414 -0.32 19.62 11.92
N VAL A 415 0.44 18.87 11.12
CA VAL A 415 1.12 19.39 9.93
C VAL A 415 0.09 19.88 8.90
N ASP A 416 -0.94 19.09 8.63
CA ASP A 416 -2.05 19.47 7.74
C ASP A 416 -2.75 20.74 8.20
N GLN A 417 -3.12 20.81 9.49
CA GLN A 417 -3.76 21.99 10.07
C GLN A 417 -2.88 23.24 9.93
N TYR A 418 -1.57 23.09 10.15
CA TYR A 418 -0.64 24.18 9.99
C TYR A 418 -0.46 24.59 8.53
N ALA A 419 -0.33 23.63 7.62
CA ALA A 419 -0.24 23.92 6.19
C ALA A 419 -1.50 24.67 5.70
N MET A 420 -2.69 24.30 6.22
CA MET A 420 -3.92 25.06 5.93
C MET A 420 -3.91 26.48 6.49
N LYS A 421 -3.36 26.68 7.71
CA LYS A 421 -3.14 28.03 8.26
C LYS A 421 -2.20 28.81 7.35
N TYR A 422 -1.07 28.21 6.99
CA TYR A 422 -0.05 28.84 6.15
C TYR A 422 -0.61 29.28 4.79
N VAL A 423 -1.41 28.42 4.15
CA VAL A 423 -2.09 28.72 2.88
C VAL A 423 -3.06 29.91 2.99
N ARG A 424 -3.71 30.09 4.14
CA ARG A 424 -4.61 31.26 4.38
C ARG A 424 -3.84 32.57 4.50
N GLU A 425 -2.65 32.52 5.04
CA GLU A 425 -1.81 33.70 5.34
C GLU A 425 -0.91 34.09 4.17
N HIS A 426 -0.66 33.18 3.21
CA HIS A 426 0.22 33.40 2.07
C HIS A 426 -0.52 33.17 0.75
N GLU A 427 -0.77 34.22 0.00
CA GLU A 427 -1.52 34.15 -1.26
C GLU A 427 -0.72 33.46 -2.37
N ALA A 428 0.58 33.69 -2.44
CA ALA A 428 1.48 33.13 -3.44
C ALA A 428 2.81 32.74 -2.81
N LEU A 429 3.46 31.75 -3.41
CA LEU A 429 4.80 31.30 -3.06
C LEU A 429 5.72 31.40 -4.30
N PRO A 430 7.07 31.39 -4.13
CA PRO A 430 8.01 31.22 -5.23
C PRO A 430 7.75 29.87 -5.95
N THR A 431 8.59 29.54 -6.95
CA THR A 431 8.46 28.23 -7.61
C THR A 431 8.72 27.09 -6.62
N VAL A 432 8.25 25.89 -6.93
CA VAL A 432 8.48 24.72 -6.07
C VAL A 432 9.99 24.46 -5.87
N GLU A 433 10.80 24.77 -6.88
CA GLU A 433 12.26 24.63 -6.84
C GLU A 433 12.91 25.52 -5.77
N ASP A 434 12.41 26.75 -5.64
CA ASP A 434 12.96 27.79 -4.77
C ASP A 434 12.27 27.83 -3.40
N PHE A 435 11.18 27.06 -3.24
CA PHE A 435 10.45 27.03 -1.98
C PHE A 435 11.19 26.24 -0.91
N HIS A 436 11.44 26.91 0.22
CA HIS A 436 11.91 26.33 1.48
C HIS A 436 11.13 26.95 2.63
N PHE A 437 10.72 26.12 3.57
CA PHE A 437 9.97 26.56 4.73
C PHE A 437 10.89 27.12 5.80
N ASP A 438 10.77 28.40 6.13
CA ASP A 438 11.61 29.12 7.11
C ASP A 438 10.86 29.56 8.38
N ALA A 439 9.52 29.47 8.40
CA ALA A 439 8.68 29.95 9.50
C ALA A 439 8.50 28.90 10.63
N TYR A 440 9.54 28.15 11.00
CA TYR A 440 9.42 27.06 11.97
C TYR A 440 9.02 27.52 13.37
N ASP A 441 9.40 28.73 13.79
CA ASP A 441 8.97 29.30 15.07
C ASP A 441 7.46 29.53 15.15
N ASP A 442 6.83 29.93 14.03
CA ASP A 442 5.38 30.03 13.94
C ASP A 442 4.70 28.65 14.02
N PHE A 443 5.29 27.63 13.38
CA PHE A 443 4.82 26.25 13.54
C PHE A 443 4.91 25.78 15.00
N VAL A 444 6.01 26.04 15.69
CA VAL A 444 6.17 25.67 17.11
C VAL A 444 5.12 26.37 17.97
N ALA A 445 4.89 27.66 17.76
CA ALA A 445 3.87 28.42 18.47
C ALA A 445 2.45 27.87 18.22
N PHE A 446 2.18 27.42 17.00
CA PHE A 446 0.90 26.78 16.64
C PHE A 446 0.74 25.39 17.25
N ALA A 447 1.81 24.55 17.20
CA ALA A 447 1.74 23.15 17.57
C ALA A 447 1.76 22.92 19.10
N LYS A 448 2.40 23.80 19.88
CA LYS A 448 2.55 23.62 21.34
C LYS A 448 1.22 23.52 22.07
N ASP A 449 0.18 24.17 21.58
CA ASP A 449 -1.15 24.20 22.20
C ASP A 449 -2.06 23.06 21.70
N LYS A 450 -1.56 22.21 20.79
CA LYS A 450 -2.30 21.06 20.25
C LYS A 450 -2.10 19.81 21.10
N GLU A 451 -3.09 18.91 21.05
CA GLU A 451 -3.03 17.61 21.71
C GLU A 451 -2.29 16.60 20.84
N PHE A 452 -1.15 16.08 21.31
CA PHE A 452 -0.39 14.99 20.71
C PHE A 452 0.58 14.37 21.72
N ASP A 453 0.98 13.11 21.48
CA ASP A 453 1.95 12.44 22.34
C ASP A 453 3.38 12.90 21.97
N TYR A 454 3.99 13.64 22.87
CA TYR A 454 5.36 14.16 22.72
C TYR A 454 6.41 13.43 23.58
N ARG A 455 5.98 12.38 24.29
CA ARG A 455 6.93 11.59 25.09
C ARG A 455 7.95 10.89 24.21
N SER A 456 9.23 11.04 24.54
CA SER A 456 10.29 10.35 23.85
C SER A 456 10.27 8.84 24.11
N SER A 457 10.76 8.03 23.16
CA SER A 457 10.96 6.60 23.38
C SER A 457 11.91 6.32 24.56
N ALA A 458 12.89 7.20 24.77
CA ALA A 458 13.79 7.12 25.92
C ALA A 458 13.02 7.30 27.25
N ARG A 459 12.06 8.24 27.31
CA ARG A 459 11.21 8.42 28.51
C ARG A 459 10.35 7.18 28.75
N ALA A 460 9.75 6.60 27.72
CA ALA A 460 8.94 5.39 27.86
C ALA A 460 9.75 4.19 28.37
N LEU A 461 10.97 4.00 27.85
CA LEU A 461 11.89 2.96 28.33
C LEU A 461 12.37 3.22 29.77
N PHE A 462 12.59 4.48 30.11
CA PHE A 462 12.95 4.86 31.50
C PHE A 462 11.82 4.56 32.49
N ASP A 463 10.57 4.87 32.11
CA ASP A 463 9.41 4.55 32.95
C ASP A 463 9.24 3.05 33.13
N GLU A 464 9.54 2.24 32.11
CA GLU A 464 9.56 0.77 32.23
C GLU A 464 10.72 0.28 33.10
N MET A 465 11.92 0.82 32.90
CA MET A 465 13.08 0.52 33.74
C MET A 465 12.82 0.82 35.24
N LYS A 466 12.13 1.94 35.55
CA LYS A 466 11.73 2.26 36.93
C LYS A 466 10.86 1.17 37.55
N LYS A 467 9.93 0.56 36.80
CA LYS A 467 9.08 -0.54 37.28
C LYS A 467 9.92 -1.77 37.61
N VAL A 468 10.81 -2.18 36.69
CA VAL A 468 11.70 -3.32 36.88
C VAL A 468 12.60 -3.12 38.12
N LEU A 469 13.19 -1.92 38.25
CA LEU A 469 14.02 -1.59 39.41
C LEU A 469 13.24 -1.59 40.74
N ALA A 470 11.96 -1.26 40.70
CA ALA A 470 11.10 -1.36 41.88
C ALA A 470 10.80 -2.82 42.23
N GLU A 471 10.56 -3.68 41.29
CA GLU A 471 10.37 -5.12 41.48
C GLU A 471 11.63 -5.80 42.03
N ASP A 472 12.82 -5.36 41.59
CA ASP A 472 14.11 -5.85 42.04
C ASP A 472 14.55 -5.24 43.41
N GLY A 473 13.78 -4.27 43.96
CA GLY A 473 14.10 -3.60 45.23
C GLY A 473 15.26 -2.61 45.17
N LEU A 474 15.65 -2.15 43.96
CA LEU A 474 16.79 -1.27 43.71
C LEU A 474 16.44 0.22 43.66
N SER A 475 15.16 0.58 43.72
CA SER A 475 14.68 1.97 43.53
C SER A 475 15.28 2.94 44.58
N GLU A 476 15.42 2.53 45.83
CA GLU A 476 15.99 3.39 46.86
C GLU A 476 17.50 3.60 46.66
N THR A 477 18.22 2.53 46.32
CA THR A 477 19.68 2.57 46.09
C THR A 477 20.05 3.46 44.91
N MET A 478 19.20 3.54 43.86
CA MET A 478 19.43 4.29 42.64
C MET A 478 18.60 5.59 42.57
N SER A 479 18.04 6.04 43.69
CA SER A 479 17.10 7.18 43.68
C SER A 479 17.69 8.48 43.12
N GLY A 480 18.97 8.75 43.39
CA GLY A 480 19.67 9.94 42.89
C GLY A 480 19.88 9.93 41.39
N GLU A 481 20.34 8.80 40.87
CA GLU A 481 20.57 8.59 39.40
C GLU A 481 19.25 8.63 38.64
N LEU A 482 18.21 7.97 39.17
CA LEU A 482 16.89 7.98 38.60
C LEU A 482 16.30 9.39 38.52
N ALA A 483 16.42 10.18 39.60
CA ALA A 483 15.94 11.57 39.62
C ALA A 483 16.70 12.46 38.63
N ALA A 484 18.02 12.28 38.51
CA ALA A 484 18.84 13.03 37.56
C ALA A 484 18.46 12.69 36.12
N MET A 485 18.26 11.40 35.83
CA MET A 485 17.86 10.94 34.49
C MET A 485 16.44 11.38 34.14
N GLU A 486 15.51 11.29 35.08
CA GLU A 486 14.14 11.77 34.92
C GLU A 486 14.11 13.24 34.53
N LYS A 487 14.84 14.08 35.27
CA LYS A 487 14.96 15.50 34.96
C LYS A 487 15.55 15.77 33.58
N SER A 488 16.49 14.96 33.11
CA SER A 488 17.11 15.10 31.78
C SER A 488 16.20 14.63 30.67
N LEU A 489 15.28 13.71 30.95
CA LEU A 489 14.29 13.19 29.98
C LEU A 489 12.97 13.99 29.97
N ASP A 490 12.77 14.85 30.97
CA ASP A 490 11.55 15.64 31.13
C ASP A 490 11.67 16.94 30.34
N MET A 491 11.55 16.82 29.01
CA MET A 491 11.54 17.97 28.10
C MET A 491 10.10 18.47 27.94
N ASP A 492 9.94 19.79 27.96
CA ASP A 492 8.68 20.40 27.57
C ASP A 492 8.42 20.24 26.06
N LYS A 493 7.16 20.39 25.68
CA LYS A 493 6.70 20.19 24.30
C LYS A 493 7.41 21.09 23.31
N GLU A 494 7.60 22.37 23.66
CA GLU A 494 8.27 23.35 22.79
C GLU A 494 9.74 22.99 22.54
N THR A 495 10.48 22.66 23.60
CA THR A 495 11.88 22.22 23.50
C THR A 495 12.01 21.00 22.61
N PHE A 496 11.10 20.02 22.74
CA PHE A 496 11.15 18.81 21.94
C PHE A 496 10.78 19.06 20.46
N LEU A 497 9.80 19.93 20.19
CA LEU A 497 9.50 20.39 18.82
C LEU A 497 10.72 21.00 18.15
N ARG A 498 11.42 21.90 18.87
CA ARG A 498 12.65 22.55 18.37
C ARG A 498 13.76 21.54 18.07
N LEU A 499 13.93 20.55 18.96
CA LEU A 499 14.92 19.49 18.78
C LEU A 499 14.64 18.62 17.53
N LYS A 500 13.37 18.49 17.14
CA LYS A 500 12.94 17.65 16.01
C LYS A 500 12.66 18.43 14.72
N LYS A 501 13.12 19.67 14.65
CA LYS A 501 12.94 20.53 13.49
C LYS A 501 13.27 19.84 12.17
N ASP A 502 14.45 19.21 12.07
CA ASP A 502 14.93 18.60 10.83
C ASP A 502 14.11 17.38 10.39
N GLU A 503 13.41 16.72 11.36
CA GLU A 503 12.47 15.64 11.05
C GLU A 503 11.10 16.18 10.59
N ILE A 504 10.67 17.34 11.11
CA ILE A 504 9.29 17.86 10.93
C ILE A 504 9.19 18.76 9.71
N VAL A 505 10.20 19.61 9.45
CA VAL A 505 10.20 20.57 8.33
C VAL A 505 9.89 19.91 6.99
N PRO A 506 10.45 18.74 6.62
CA PRO A 506 10.14 18.10 5.35
C PRO A 506 8.66 17.79 5.16
N PHE A 507 7.96 17.37 6.22
CA PHE A 507 6.51 17.13 6.15
C PHE A 507 5.71 18.42 5.97
N ILE A 508 6.14 19.51 6.62
CA ILE A 508 5.50 20.82 6.44
C ILE A 508 5.69 21.32 5.01
N GLU A 509 6.92 21.21 4.47
CA GLU A 509 7.22 21.61 3.09
C GLU A 509 6.41 20.80 2.07
N GLU A 510 6.34 19.47 2.24
CA GLU A 510 5.55 18.57 1.39
C GLU A 510 4.07 18.97 1.40
N GLU A 511 3.47 19.14 2.58
CA GLU A 511 2.06 19.49 2.72
C GLU A 511 1.73 20.89 2.17
N ILE A 512 2.62 21.85 2.33
CA ILE A 512 2.47 23.17 1.71
C ILE A 512 2.60 23.04 0.18
N ALA A 513 3.59 22.31 -0.32
CA ALA A 513 3.81 22.15 -1.75
C ALA A 513 2.60 21.50 -2.46
N VAL A 514 2.00 20.46 -1.87
CA VAL A 514 0.78 19.83 -2.40
C VAL A 514 -0.33 20.86 -2.57
N ARG A 515 -0.52 21.75 -1.59
CA ARG A 515 -1.62 22.74 -1.59
C ARG A 515 -1.45 23.88 -2.60
N TYR A 516 -0.23 24.14 -3.04
CA TYR A 516 0.04 25.18 -4.06
C TYR A 516 0.22 24.59 -5.46
N TRP A 517 0.86 23.43 -5.59
CA TRP A 517 1.31 22.88 -6.88
C TRP A 517 0.93 21.43 -7.12
N PHE A 518 0.00 20.85 -6.31
CA PHE A 518 -0.50 19.49 -6.40
C PHE A 518 0.51 18.39 -6.02
N GLN A 519 0.08 17.13 -6.11
CA GLN A 519 0.82 15.95 -5.64
C GLN A 519 2.24 15.82 -6.20
N GLU A 520 2.43 16.11 -7.48
CA GLU A 520 3.76 16.02 -8.10
C GLU A 520 4.80 16.92 -7.39
N ALA A 521 4.37 18.11 -6.95
CA ALA A 521 5.24 19.02 -6.22
C ALA A 521 5.55 18.51 -4.81
N GLY A 522 4.59 17.92 -4.12
CA GLY A 522 4.80 17.26 -2.84
C GLY A 522 5.83 16.14 -2.95
N ILE A 523 5.67 15.26 -3.96
CA ILE A 523 6.64 14.19 -4.23
C ILE A 523 8.04 14.77 -4.49
N LYS A 524 8.12 15.81 -5.32
CA LYS A 524 9.41 16.49 -5.63
C LYS A 524 10.10 17.03 -4.37
N VAL A 525 9.33 17.64 -3.48
CA VAL A 525 9.84 18.15 -2.18
C VAL A 525 10.31 17.00 -1.29
N ARG A 526 9.51 15.96 -1.14
CA ARG A 526 9.83 14.76 -0.34
C ARG A 526 11.14 14.10 -0.81
N LEU A 527 11.36 14.00 -2.12
CA LEU A 527 12.58 13.39 -2.69
C LEU A 527 13.87 14.16 -2.32
N ARG A 528 13.79 15.43 -1.94
CA ARG A 528 14.97 16.21 -1.48
C ARG A 528 15.62 15.64 -0.22
N THR A 529 14.82 15.03 0.65
CA THR A 529 15.26 14.49 1.93
C THR A 529 15.23 12.96 2.00
N ASP A 530 14.93 12.28 0.89
CA ASP A 530 14.85 10.83 0.81
C ASP A 530 16.25 10.18 0.92
N ASP A 531 16.59 9.68 2.10
CA ASP A 531 17.90 9.10 2.39
C ASP A 531 18.10 7.76 1.65
N GLN A 532 17.03 6.98 1.44
CA GLN A 532 17.11 5.73 0.66
C GLN A 532 17.44 6.02 -0.81
N LEU A 533 16.79 7.02 -1.39
CA LEU A 533 17.10 7.44 -2.77
C LEU A 533 18.52 7.99 -2.87
N LYS A 534 18.93 8.89 -1.97
CA LYS A 534 20.31 9.42 -1.93
C LYS A 534 21.35 8.31 -1.87
N GLU A 535 21.16 7.36 -0.96
CA GLU A 535 22.07 6.22 -0.81
C GLU A 535 22.04 5.33 -2.07
N ALA A 536 20.87 5.08 -2.65
CA ALA A 536 20.72 4.30 -3.87
C ALA A 536 21.49 4.91 -5.05
N LEU A 537 21.51 6.23 -5.17
CA LEU A 537 22.24 6.93 -6.22
C LEU A 537 23.77 6.76 -6.11
N THR A 538 24.30 6.45 -4.92
CA THR A 538 25.73 6.16 -4.70
C THR A 538 26.13 4.73 -5.07
N LYS A 539 25.17 3.79 -5.15
CA LYS A 539 25.44 2.39 -5.42
C LYS A 539 25.64 2.12 -6.92
N PRO A 540 26.54 1.20 -7.27
CA PRO A 540 26.63 0.79 -8.67
C PRO A 540 25.35 0.07 -9.09
N ALA A 541 24.83 0.43 -10.23
CA ALA A 541 23.85 -0.43 -10.88
C ALA A 541 24.60 -1.64 -11.47
N ILE A 542 24.13 -2.84 -11.12
CA ILE A 542 24.68 -4.07 -11.67
C ILE A 542 24.33 -4.11 -13.15
N SER A 543 25.32 -4.07 -14.00
CA SER A 543 25.21 -4.32 -15.43
C SER A 543 26.15 -5.47 -15.77
N TRP A 544 25.61 -6.55 -16.29
CA TRP A 544 26.38 -7.75 -16.71
C TRP A 544 26.42 -7.87 -18.21
#